data_63d84b7a35518c7bbe497dc68d303ccc
#
_entry.id   63d84b7a35518c7bbe497dc68d303ccc
#
_cell.length_a   1.000
_cell.length_b   1.000
_cell.length_c   1.000
_cell.angle_alpha   90.00
_cell.angle_beta   90.00
_cell.angle_gamma   90.00
#
_symmetry.space_group_name_H-M   'P 1'
#
loop_
_entity.id
_entity.type
_entity.pdbx_description
1 polymer ?
#
loop_
_entity_poly.entity_id
_entity_poly.type
_entity_poly.pdbx_seq_one_letter_code
_entity_poly.pdbx_strand_id
1 'polypeptide(L)'
;AGWYDHEYKAYGYDYPTAGIRLRMLEESLIIYKLMTTEENPVFEGEFYKIDGAINQPKPLQKPYPPLWVCGGGEKVTLKLLARYGDYGNWDVDVDGFINKSNILQDHCVKENREYSEIGRTLHTNVLIAEDQNKLDAKIEKLSSYTNIPKDYYYERPLIGLEDEVFATLNQYK
;
A
#
# COMPACT_ATOMS: atom_id res chain seq x y z
N ALA A 1 -0.78 7.00 5.26
CA ALA A 1 -1.56 8.11 5.83
C ALA A 1 -2.57 7.66 6.91
N GLY A 2 -2.69 6.36 7.14
CA GLY A 2 -3.67 5.80 8.07
C GLY A 2 -5.12 6.08 7.68
N TRP A 3 -6.02 5.14 7.96
CA TRP A 3 -7.45 5.29 7.65
C TRP A 3 -8.36 4.91 8.82
N TYR A 4 -7.82 4.17 9.80
CA TYR A 4 -8.59 3.60 10.90
C TYR A 4 -8.56 4.55 12.11
N ASP A 5 -9.61 5.36 12.27
CA ASP A 5 -9.70 6.43 13.27
C ASP A 5 -9.72 5.90 14.71
N HIS A 6 -10.25 4.67 14.91
CA HIS A 6 -10.23 4.02 16.22
C HIS A 6 -8.81 3.82 16.74
N GLU A 7 -7.88 3.42 15.86
CA GLU A 7 -6.48 3.19 16.24
C GLU A 7 -5.82 4.50 16.68
N TYR A 8 -6.04 5.60 15.94
CA TYR A 8 -5.55 6.92 16.33
C TYR A 8 -6.05 7.32 17.71
N LYS A 9 -7.35 7.19 17.96
CA LYS A 9 -7.97 7.50 19.26
C LYS A 9 -7.44 6.61 20.38
N ALA A 10 -7.28 5.31 20.12
CA ALA A 10 -6.80 4.34 21.10
C ALA A 10 -5.36 4.63 21.56
N TYR A 11 -4.53 5.15 20.66
CA TYR A 11 -3.15 5.56 20.99
C TYR A 11 -3.02 7.03 21.40
N GLY A 12 -4.13 7.78 21.51
CA GLY A 12 -4.12 9.18 21.92
C GLY A 12 -3.60 10.16 20.88
N TYR A 13 -3.64 9.79 19.60
CA TYR A 13 -3.27 10.68 18.50
C TYR A 13 -4.51 11.39 17.94
N ASP A 14 -4.30 12.62 17.50
CA ASP A 14 -5.30 13.33 16.71
C ASP A 14 -5.55 12.65 15.37
N TYR A 15 -6.81 12.63 14.95
CA TYR A 15 -7.20 12.11 13.64
C TYR A 15 -7.60 13.27 12.71
N PRO A 16 -6.64 13.96 12.10
CA PRO A 16 -6.92 15.08 11.22
C PRO A 16 -7.55 14.62 9.89
N THR A 17 -8.00 15.58 9.08
CA THR A 17 -8.60 15.28 7.77
C THR A 17 -7.64 14.49 6.87
N ALA A 18 -8.20 13.74 5.91
CA ALA A 18 -7.39 12.94 4.99
C ALA A 18 -6.34 13.78 4.23
N GLY A 19 -6.69 15.02 3.85
CA GLY A 19 -5.75 15.94 3.19
C GLY A 19 -4.56 16.30 4.08
N ILE A 20 -4.79 16.55 5.36
CA ILE A 20 -3.70 16.81 6.33
C ILE A 20 -2.83 15.55 6.49
N ARG A 21 -3.45 14.38 6.72
CA ARG A 21 -2.70 13.13 6.87
C ARG A 21 -1.85 12.78 5.64
N LEU A 22 -2.30 13.13 4.44
CA LEU A 22 -1.52 12.92 3.21
C LEU A 22 -0.33 13.88 3.10
N ARG A 23 -0.45 15.15 3.54
CA ARG A 23 0.71 16.06 3.62
C ARG A 23 1.70 15.62 4.70
N MET A 24 1.21 15.17 5.87
CA MET A 24 2.05 14.56 6.89
C MET A 24 2.80 13.32 6.39
N LEU A 25 2.13 12.49 5.56
CA LEU A 25 2.78 11.35 4.91
C LEU A 25 3.91 11.81 3.99
N GLU A 26 3.70 12.84 3.16
CA GLU A 26 4.75 13.36 2.28
C GLU A 26 5.99 13.77 3.05
N GLU A 27 5.83 14.57 4.11
CA GLU A 27 6.96 14.97 4.97
C GLU A 27 7.64 13.76 5.63
N SER A 28 6.86 12.78 6.08
CA SER A 28 7.40 11.55 6.68
C SER A 28 8.25 10.74 5.69
N LEU A 29 7.84 10.69 4.41
CA LEU A 29 8.62 10.01 3.35
C LEU A 29 9.95 10.72 3.07
N ILE A 30 9.95 12.05 3.09
CA ILE A 30 11.16 12.87 2.95
C ILE A 30 12.10 12.63 4.14
N ILE A 31 11.57 12.75 5.36
CA ILE A 31 12.32 12.54 6.59
C ILE A 31 12.91 11.13 6.63
N TYR A 32 12.16 10.10 6.24
CA TYR A 32 12.66 8.73 6.19
C TYR A 32 13.91 8.62 5.29
N LYS A 33 13.86 9.20 4.09
CA LYS A 33 15.02 9.18 3.19
C LYS A 33 16.20 9.91 3.79
N LEU A 34 16.00 11.13 4.29
CA LEU A 34 17.06 11.90 4.94
C LEU A 34 17.68 11.15 6.12
N MET A 35 16.87 10.62 7.02
CA MET A 35 17.32 9.88 8.20
C MET A 35 18.11 8.61 7.86
N THR A 36 17.80 7.98 6.73
CA THR A 36 18.47 6.73 6.31
C THR A 36 19.71 6.94 5.46
N THR A 37 19.85 8.11 4.84
CA THR A 37 20.98 8.39 3.91
C THR A 37 21.98 9.41 4.45
N GLU A 38 21.53 10.42 5.22
CA GLU A 38 22.38 11.51 5.67
C GLU A 38 22.86 11.32 7.12
N GLU A 39 24.05 11.82 7.44
CA GLU A 39 24.62 11.76 8.79
C GLU A 39 23.96 12.76 9.75
N ASN A 40 23.70 13.97 9.27
CA ASN A 40 23.09 15.06 10.04
C ASN A 40 21.90 15.63 9.26
N PRO A 41 20.79 14.87 9.16
CA PRO A 41 19.63 15.30 8.38
C PRO A 41 18.95 16.52 8.98
N VAL A 42 18.59 17.47 8.11
CA VAL A 42 17.83 18.66 8.47
C VAL A 42 16.59 18.73 7.58
N PHE A 43 15.45 18.92 8.18
CA PHE A 43 14.18 19.13 7.48
C PHE A 43 13.28 20.06 8.30
N GLU A 44 12.65 21.01 7.64
CA GLU A 44 11.66 21.90 8.24
C GLU A 44 10.42 21.94 7.34
N GLY A 45 9.36 21.26 7.80
CA GLY A 45 8.08 21.14 7.12
C GLY A 45 6.95 21.88 7.83
N GLU A 46 5.73 21.67 7.36
CA GLU A 46 4.51 22.18 7.98
C GLU A 46 4.19 21.46 9.30
N PHE A 47 4.47 20.15 9.35
CA PHE A 47 4.09 19.26 10.45
C PHE A 47 5.27 18.74 11.25
N TYR A 48 6.41 18.57 10.60
CA TYR A 48 7.59 17.96 11.23
C TYR A 48 8.84 18.80 11.02
N LYS A 49 9.71 18.73 12.02
CA LYS A 49 11.04 19.35 11.96
C LYS A 49 12.06 18.40 12.56
N ILE A 50 13.18 18.23 11.88
CA ILE A 50 14.38 17.59 12.41
C ILE A 50 15.58 18.49 12.16
N ASP A 51 16.55 18.48 13.08
CA ASP A 51 17.77 19.28 13.01
C ASP A 51 18.93 18.47 13.61
N GLY A 52 19.70 17.83 12.73
CA GLY A 52 20.83 16.97 13.10
C GLY A 52 20.42 15.70 13.87
N ALA A 53 19.23 15.16 13.61
CA ALA A 53 18.75 13.95 14.27
C ALA A 53 19.61 12.74 13.93
N ILE A 54 19.99 11.93 14.94
CA ILE A 54 20.90 10.79 14.77
C ILE A 54 20.09 9.52 14.49
N ASN A 55 20.47 8.83 13.41
CA ASN A 55 20.01 7.48 13.07
C ASN A 55 21.21 6.59 12.75
N GLN A 56 21.76 5.96 13.77
CA GLN A 56 22.92 5.08 13.68
C GLN A 56 22.68 3.76 14.44
N PRO A 57 23.13 2.62 13.91
CA PRO A 57 23.83 2.45 12.61
C PRO A 57 22.90 2.69 11.42
N LYS A 58 23.45 3.16 10.31
CA LYS A 58 22.70 3.27 9.05
C LYS A 58 22.29 1.90 8.53
N PRO A 59 21.18 1.80 7.77
CA PRO A 59 20.74 0.55 7.15
C PRO A 59 21.84 -0.09 6.28
N LEU A 60 21.88 -1.42 6.28
CA LEU A 60 22.78 -2.18 5.39
C LEU A 60 22.36 -2.06 3.92
N GLN A 61 21.05 -2.00 3.67
CA GLN A 61 20.49 -1.81 2.33
C GLN A 61 20.83 -0.40 1.81
N LYS A 62 21.18 -0.32 0.53
CA LYS A 62 21.57 0.94 -0.11
C LYS A 62 20.66 1.24 -1.31
N PRO A 63 20.29 2.51 -1.52
CA PRO A 63 20.62 3.69 -0.70
C PRO A 63 19.92 3.69 0.66
N TYR A 64 18.80 3.00 0.82
CA TYR A 64 17.99 2.82 2.03
C TYR A 64 17.14 1.54 1.90
N PRO A 65 16.52 1.02 2.97
CA PRO A 65 15.53 -0.06 2.87
C PRO A 65 14.36 0.35 1.97
N PRO A 66 13.89 -0.52 1.05
CA PRO A 66 12.84 -0.17 0.11
C PRO A 66 11.59 0.38 0.79
N LEU A 67 11.06 1.46 0.24
CA LEU A 67 9.95 2.22 0.81
C LEU A 67 8.63 1.84 0.14
N TRP A 68 7.72 1.26 0.92
CA TRP A 68 6.41 0.85 0.45
C TRP A 68 5.37 1.93 0.73
N VAL A 69 4.75 2.46 -0.33
CA VAL A 69 3.65 3.42 -0.24
C VAL A 69 2.35 2.70 -0.58
N CYS A 70 1.60 2.34 0.46
CA CYS A 70 0.36 1.58 0.33
C CYS A 70 -0.87 2.49 0.26
N GLY A 71 -1.90 2.02 -0.47
CA GLY A 71 -3.17 2.71 -0.64
C GLY A 71 -3.45 3.17 -2.05
N GLY A 72 -4.74 3.18 -2.41
CA GLY A 72 -5.20 3.35 -3.78
C GLY A 72 -5.60 4.77 -4.18
N GLY A 73 -5.25 5.79 -3.41
CA GLY A 73 -5.62 7.18 -3.71
C GLY A 73 -4.93 7.73 -4.95
N GLU A 74 -5.69 7.89 -6.04
CA GLU A 74 -5.17 8.17 -7.38
C GLU A 74 -4.50 9.53 -7.52
N LYS A 75 -5.05 10.57 -6.87
CA LYS A 75 -4.57 11.95 -7.02
C LYS A 75 -3.32 12.26 -6.19
N VAL A 76 -3.21 11.69 -4.99
CA VAL A 76 -2.15 12.03 -4.04
C VAL A 76 -1.29 10.83 -3.71
N THR A 77 -1.87 9.69 -3.28
CA THR A 77 -1.08 8.54 -2.84
C THR A 77 -0.22 7.98 -3.97
N LEU A 78 -0.78 7.80 -5.19
CA LEU A 78 0.01 7.34 -6.34
C LEU A 78 1.03 8.37 -6.80
N LYS A 79 0.76 9.66 -6.62
CA LYS A 79 1.77 10.71 -6.86
C LYS A 79 2.93 10.63 -5.86
N LEU A 80 2.63 10.41 -4.57
CA LEU A 80 3.68 10.22 -3.55
C LEU A 80 4.47 8.94 -3.79
N LEU A 81 3.82 7.87 -4.25
CA LEU A 81 4.50 6.66 -4.69
C LEU A 81 5.47 6.95 -5.84
N ALA A 82 5.03 7.66 -6.88
CA ALA A 82 5.88 8.05 -8.01
C ALA A 82 7.10 8.88 -7.58
N ARG A 83 6.94 9.76 -6.59
CA ARG A 83 8.01 10.63 -6.09
C ARG A 83 8.99 9.95 -5.16
N TYR A 84 8.49 9.16 -4.23
CA TYR A 84 9.26 8.74 -3.08
C TYR A 84 9.32 7.24 -2.87
N GLY A 85 8.31 6.47 -3.35
CA GLY A 85 8.21 5.06 -3.04
C GLY A 85 9.00 4.16 -4.00
N ASP A 86 9.31 2.96 -3.53
CA ASP A 86 9.95 1.90 -4.32
C ASP A 86 8.93 0.80 -4.65
N TYR A 87 7.90 0.65 -3.82
CA TYR A 87 6.81 -0.31 -4.03
C TYR A 87 5.46 0.30 -3.72
N GLY A 88 4.48 0.03 -4.59
CA GLY A 88 3.06 0.26 -4.35
C GLY A 88 2.36 -1.03 -3.95
N ASN A 89 1.33 -0.93 -3.10
CA ASN A 89 0.52 -2.07 -2.69
C ASN A 89 -0.97 -1.70 -2.68
N TRP A 90 -1.78 -2.48 -3.42
CA TRP A 90 -3.19 -2.20 -3.63
C TRP A 90 -4.06 -3.43 -3.34
N ASP A 91 -5.27 -3.21 -2.82
CA ASP A 91 -6.33 -4.21 -2.67
C ASP A 91 -7.42 -3.90 -3.71
N VAL A 92 -7.28 -4.47 -4.88
CA VAL A 92 -8.15 -4.25 -6.05
C VAL A 92 -8.25 -5.52 -6.91
N ASP A 93 -9.27 -5.58 -7.77
CA ASP A 93 -9.38 -6.58 -8.83
C ASP A 93 -8.39 -6.29 -9.99
N VAL A 94 -8.44 -7.12 -11.04
CA VAL A 94 -7.53 -7.01 -12.20
C VAL A 94 -7.68 -5.66 -12.89
N ASP A 95 -8.91 -5.23 -13.16
CA ASP A 95 -9.17 -3.96 -13.86
C ASP A 95 -8.69 -2.77 -13.01
N GLY A 96 -8.95 -2.82 -11.72
CA GLY A 96 -8.46 -1.84 -10.76
C GLY A 96 -6.92 -1.79 -10.71
N PHE A 97 -6.24 -2.94 -10.79
CA PHE A 97 -4.78 -3.01 -10.82
C PHE A 97 -4.21 -2.38 -12.09
N ILE A 98 -4.81 -2.68 -13.24
CA ILE A 98 -4.44 -2.08 -14.54
C ILE A 98 -4.67 -0.56 -14.49
N ASN A 99 -5.84 -0.11 -14.02
CA ASN A 99 -6.16 1.32 -13.92
C ASN A 99 -5.16 2.06 -13.03
N LYS A 100 -4.85 1.53 -11.83
CA LYS A 100 -3.87 2.16 -10.92
C LYS A 100 -2.46 2.15 -11.49
N SER A 101 -2.09 1.11 -12.21
CA SER A 101 -0.80 1.03 -12.92
C SER A 101 -0.67 2.13 -13.97
N ASN A 102 -1.72 2.37 -14.77
CA ASN A 102 -1.74 3.44 -15.79
C ASN A 102 -1.64 4.84 -15.13
N ILE A 103 -2.41 5.08 -14.07
CA ILE A 103 -2.36 6.35 -13.33
C ILE A 103 -0.99 6.57 -12.69
N LEU A 104 -0.38 5.53 -12.14
CA LEU A 104 0.98 5.61 -11.60
C LEU A 104 1.99 5.96 -12.69
N GLN A 105 1.86 5.36 -13.88
CA GLN A 105 2.71 5.67 -15.02
C GLN A 105 2.60 7.14 -15.43
N ASP A 106 1.39 7.69 -15.45
CA ASP A 106 1.16 9.11 -15.72
C ASP A 106 1.81 10.03 -14.67
N HIS A 107 1.78 9.62 -13.39
CA HIS A 107 2.49 10.34 -12.34
C HIS A 107 4.01 10.22 -12.49
N CYS A 108 4.54 9.07 -12.86
CA CYS A 108 5.97 8.89 -13.10
C CYS A 108 6.48 9.80 -14.22
N VAL A 109 5.74 9.93 -15.32
CA VAL A 109 6.06 10.88 -16.40
C VAL A 109 6.13 12.32 -15.86
N LYS A 110 5.17 12.74 -15.05
CA LYS A 110 5.13 14.10 -14.47
C LYS A 110 6.25 14.36 -13.46
N GLU A 111 6.66 13.33 -12.73
CA GLU A 111 7.72 13.41 -11.72
C GLU A 111 9.12 13.08 -12.31
N ASN A 112 9.23 12.87 -13.63
CA ASN A 112 10.47 12.50 -14.35
C ASN A 112 11.16 11.27 -13.74
N ARG A 113 10.37 10.22 -13.46
CA ARG A 113 10.83 8.96 -12.92
C ARG A 113 10.51 7.78 -13.82
N GLU A 114 11.41 6.82 -13.92
CA GLU A 114 11.18 5.59 -14.65
C GLU A 114 10.16 4.70 -13.94
N TYR A 115 9.05 4.40 -14.63
CA TYR A 115 7.96 3.58 -14.10
C TYR A 115 8.40 2.16 -13.72
N SER A 116 9.36 1.60 -14.48
CA SER A 116 9.90 0.25 -14.24
C SER A 116 10.68 0.11 -12.93
N GLU A 117 11.09 1.22 -12.30
CA GLU A 117 11.76 1.21 -11.00
C GLU A 117 10.79 0.97 -9.84
N ILE A 118 9.48 1.08 -10.06
CA ILE A 118 8.48 0.94 -9.01
C ILE A 118 7.85 -0.45 -9.07
N GLY A 119 8.09 -1.26 -8.04
CA GLY A 119 7.41 -2.53 -7.85
C GLY A 119 5.92 -2.31 -7.55
N ARG A 120 5.06 -3.07 -8.23
CA ARG A 120 3.61 -3.06 -8.01
C ARG A 120 3.20 -4.38 -7.42
N THR A 121 2.47 -4.33 -6.33
CA THR A 121 2.07 -5.52 -5.59
C THR A 121 0.58 -5.49 -5.28
N LEU A 122 0.01 -6.67 -5.21
CA LEU A 122 -1.38 -6.88 -4.84
C LEU A 122 -1.47 -7.36 -3.40
N HIS A 123 -2.32 -6.75 -2.61
CA HIS A 123 -2.79 -7.28 -1.33
C HIS A 123 -4.21 -7.83 -1.53
N THR A 124 -4.42 -9.10 -1.28
CA THR A 124 -5.74 -9.70 -1.43
C THR A 124 -5.89 -10.96 -0.58
N ASN A 125 -7.13 -11.39 -0.36
CA ASN A 125 -7.43 -12.66 0.26
C ASN A 125 -7.35 -13.78 -0.80
N VAL A 126 -6.74 -14.90 -0.44
CA VAL A 126 -6.66 -16.09 -1.29
C VAL A 126 -7.34 -17.25 -0.56
N LEU A 127 -8.31 -17.88 -1.23
CA LEU A 127 -8.96 -19.09 -0.75
C LEU A 127 -9.21 -20.02 -1.94
N ILE A 128 -8.58 -21.19 -1.91
CA ILE A 128 -8.66 -22.17 -2.99
C ILE A 128 -9.38 -23.42 -2.51
N ALA A 129 -10.23 -23.98 -3.35
CA ALA A 129 -10.89 -25.25 -3.09
C ALA A 129 -10.90 -26.14 -4.36
N GLU A 130 -10.94 -27.45 -4.13
CA GLU A 130 -10.95 -28.47 -5.19
C GLU A 130 -12.31 -28.55 -5.89
N ASP A 131 -13.40 -28.24 -5.15
CA ASP A 131 -14.79 -28.26 -5.64
C ASP A 131 -15.65 -27.20 -4.93
N GLN A 132 -16.82 -26.91 -5.50
CA GLN A 132 -17.74 -25.89 -5.01
C GLN A 132 -18.23 -26.19 -3.58
N ASN A 133 -18.50 -27.44 -3.23
CA ASN A 133 -18.98 -27.78 -1.88
C ASN A 133 -17.92 -27.46 -0.80
N LYS A 134 -16.65 -27.75 -1.11
CA LYS A 134 -15.53 -27.43 -0.23
C LYS A 134 -15.30 -25.92 -0.15
N LEU A 135 -15.47 -25.19 -1.27
CA LEU A 135 -15.38 -23.74 -1.28
C LEU A 135 -16.45 -23.11 -0.38
N ASP A 136 -17.70 -23.52 -0.56
CA ASP A 136 -18.83 -23.03 0.21
C ASP A 136 -18.67 -23.31 1.73
N ALA A 137 -18.20 -24.51 2.08
CA ALA A 137 -17.92 -24.86 3.48
C ALA A 137 -16.79 -24.01 4.09
N LYS A 138 -15.74 -23.71 3.32
CA LYS A 138 -14.64 -22.83 3.77
C LYS A 138 -15.15 -21.40 3.97
N ILE A 139 -15.93 -20.87 3.02
CA ILE A 139 -16.50 -19.52 3.10
C ILE A 139 -17.47 -19.40 4.27
N GLU A 140 -18.34 -20.41 4.50
CA GLU A 140 -19.26 -20.47 5.64
C GLU A 140 -18.50 -20.34 6.97
N LYS A 141 -17.45 -21.16 7.12
CA LYS A 141 -16.59 -21.14 8.32
C LYS A 141 -15.92 -19.78 8.52
N LEU A 142 -15.40 -19.19 7.44
CA LEU A 142 -14.69 -17.92 7.47
C LEU A 142 -15.66 -16.78 7.81
N SER A 143 -16.83 -16.74 7.16
CA SER A 143 -17.88 -15.77 7.42
C SER A 143 -18.36 -15.81 8.88
N SER A 144 -18.56 -17.01 9.43
CA SER A 144 -18.95 -17.20 10.83
C SER A 144 -17.90 -16.71 11.83
N TYR A 145 -16.61 -16.89 11.49
CA TYR A 145 -15.50 -16.47 12.35
C TYR A 145 -15.25 -14.95 12.30
N THR A 146 -15.37 -14.36 11.12
CA THR A 146 -15.05 -12.93 10.90
C THR A 146 -16.24 -12.01 11.04
N ASN A 147 -17.47 -12.53 11.04
CA ASN A 147 -18.74 -11.78 10.91
C ASN A 147 -18.84 -10.96 9.61
N ILE A 148 -18.08 -11.34 8.56
CA ILE A 148 -18.15 -10.74 7.23
C ILE A 148 -19.13 -11.55 6.36
N PRO A 149 -20.06 -10.91 5.63
CA PRO A 149 -21.00 -11.61 4.75
C PRO A 149 -20.29 -12.50 3.71
N LYS A 150 -20.90 -13.62 3.36
CA LYS A 150 -20.34 -14.58 2.40
C LYS A 150 -20.10 -13.96 1.01
N ASP A 151 -20.99 -13.05 0.57
CA ASP A 151 -20.90 -12.37 -0.72
C ASP A 151 -19.58 -11.62 -0.86
N TYR A 152 -19.09 -11.02 0.23
CA TYR A 152 -17.77 -10.40 0.25
C TYR A 152 -16.64 -11.32 -0.20
N TYR A 153 -16.70 -12.60 0.15
CA TYR A 153 -15.68 -13.58 -0.23
C TYR A 153 -15.85 -14.05 -1.67
N TYR A 154 -17.09 -14.28 -2.12
CA TYR A 154 -17.35 -14.68 -3.51
C TYR A 154 -17.00 -13.60 -4.54
N GLU A 155 -17.00 -12.34 -4.15
CA GLU A 155 -16.61 -11.21 -4.99
C GLU A 155 -15.09 -11.00 -5.08
N ARG A 156 -14.30 -11.74 -4.30
CA ARG A 156 -12.84 -11.58 -4.29
C ARG A 156 -12.19 -12.34 -5.46
N PRO A 157 -11.24 -11.69 -6.18
CA PRO A 157 -10.69 -12.23 -7.43
C PRO A 157 -9.89 -13.52 -7.26
N LEU A 158 -9.36 -13.78 -6.07
CA LEU A 158 -8.54 -14.97 -5.77
C LEU A 158 -9.21 -15.90 -4.75
N ILE A 159 -10.54 -15.92 -4.72
CA ILE A 159 -11.35 -16.88 -3.97
C ILE A 159 -12.19 -17.69 -4.97
N GLY A 160 -11.92 -18.98 -5.06
CA GLY A 160 -12.58 -19.82 -6.06
C GLY A 160 -11.99 -21.22 -6.17
N LEU A 161 -12.32 -21.90 -7.25
CA LEU A 161 -11.72 -23.16 -7.61
C LEU A 161 -10.29 -22.96 -8.11
N GLU A 162 -9.48 -24.00 -8.05
CA GLU A 162 -8.05 -23.94 -8.36
C GLU A 162 -7.78 -23.31 -9.73
N ASP A 163 -8.42 -23.82 -10.78
CA ASP A 163 -8.22 -23.33 -12.15
C ASP A 163 -8.65 -21.87 -12.33
N GLU A 164 -9.73 -21.43 -11.67
CA GLU A 164 -10.24 -20.07 -11.71
C GLU A 164 -9.24 -19.09 -11.04
N VAL A 165 -8.73 -19.46 -9.88
CA VAL A 165 -7.74 -18.65 -9.14
C VAL A 165 -6.45 -18.55 -9.92
N PHE A 166 -5.96 -19.64 -10.53
CA PHE A 166 -4.77 -19.63 -11.39
C PHE A 166 -4.97 -18.77 -12.65
N ALA A 167 -6.13 -18.87 -13.30
CA ALA A 167 -6.46 -18.05 -14.46
C ALA A 167 -6.45 -16.55 -14.11
N THR A 168 -7.02 -16.20 -12.95
CA THR A 168 -7.06 -14.82 -12.46
C THR A 168 -5.66 -14.32 -12.08
N LEU A 169 -4.84 -15.12 -11.40
CA LEU A 169 -3.46 -14.76 -11.04
C LEU A 169 -2.61 -14.42 -12.28
N ASN A 170 -2.81 -15.13 -13.38
CA ASN A 170 -2.08 -14.88 -14.63
C ASN A 170 -2.44 -13.53 -15.28
N GLN A 171 -3.58 -12.93 -14.94
CA GLN A 171 -3.98 -11.61 -15.46
C GLN A 171 -3.27 -10.45 -14.76
N TYR A 172 -2.69 -10.68 -13.59
CA TYR A 172 -1.90 -9.68 -12.87
C TYR A 172 -0.41 -9.61 -13.30
N LYS A 173 0.03 -10.50 -14.17
CA LYS A 173 1.39 -10.53 -14.73
C LYS A 173 1.56 -9.55 -15.88
#